data_ac161b93587cc703e01f668a4900f657
#
_entry.id   ac161b93587cc703e01f668a4900f657
#
_cell.length_a   1.000
_cell.length_b   1.000
_cell.length_c   1.000
_cell.angle_alpha   90.00
_cell.angle_beta   90.00
_cell.angle_gamma   90.00
#
_symmetry.space_group_name_H-M   'P 1'
#
loop_
_entity.id
_entity.type
_entity.pdbx_description
1 polymer ?
#
loop_
_entity_poly.entity_id
_entity_poly.type
_entity_poly.pdbx_seq_one_letter_code
_entity_poly.pdbx_strand_id
1 'polypeptide(L)'
;MIKIKTDTHTHTLASGHAYSTIEENLRAGKEQGLELVGATDHFSSFFVPSTEFACYGFFINKGDLPEVWHGVRLLFGAEVDIVDLKGNLFGHDIYIPFPYKNGNKVTYEEGILNRLDYLIASVHFKEFTA
;
A
#
# COMPACT_ATOMS: atom_id res chain seq x y z
N MET A 1 32.62 -4.64 0.62
CA MET A 1 31.53 -4.06 1.47
C MET A 1 30.21 -4.21 0.73
N ILE A 2 29.20 -4.78 1.36
CA ILE A 2 27.85 -4.89 0.80
C ILE A 2 27.20 -3.51 0.83
N LYS A 3 26.67 -3.06 -0.30
CA LYS A 3 25.88 -1.82 -0.37
C LYS A 3 24.40 -2.17 -0.55
N ILE A 4 23.55 -1.64 0.32
CA ILE A 4 22.11 -1.73 0.18
C ILE A 4 21.69 -0.81 -0.97
N LYS A 5 20.91 -1.34 -1.92
CA LYS A 5 20.43 -0.64 -3.12
C LYS A 5 18.92 -0.48 -3.17
N THR A 6 18.23 -1.14 -2.28
CA THR A 6 16.76 -1.17 -2.27
C THR A 6 16.23 -1.02 -0.86
N ASP A 7 15.12 -0.29 -0.73
CA ASP A 7 14.26 -0.30 0.44
C ASP A 7 12.83 -0.59 -0.02
N THR A 8 12.29 -1.72 0.40
CA THR A 8 10.98 -2.22 -0.05
C THR A 8 9.88 -2.10 1.01
N HIS A 9 10.14 -1.37 2.09
CA HIS A 9 9.15 -1.19 3.15
C HIS A 9 9.22 0.25 3.70
N THR A 10 8.53 1.16 3.05
CA THR A 10 8.45 2.56 3.49
C THR A 10 7.01 3.04 3.61
N HIS A 11 6.80 4.01 4.48
CA HIS A 11 5.51 4.63 4.74
C HIS A 11 5.53 6.11 4.40
N THR A 12 4.36 6.62 4.08
CA THR A 12 4.13 8.04 3.81
C THR A 12 3.07 8.62 4.74
N LEU A 13 2.72 9.87 4.53
CA LEU A 13 1.60 10.51 5.22
C LEU A 13 0.28 9.72 5.12
N ALA A 14 0.12 8.89 4.08
CA ALA A 14 -1.08 8.07 3.90
C ALA A 14 -1.26 7.02 5.00
N SER A 15 -0.19 6.59 5.65
CA SER A 15 -0.25 5.68 6.81
C SER A 15 -0.66 6.36 8.12
N GLY A 16 -0.71 7.70 8.16
CA GLY A 16 -1.11 8.45 9.34
C GLY A 16 -0.06 8.55 10.46
N HIS A 17 1.04 7.82 10.40
CA HIS A 17 2.12 7.85 11.39
C HIS A 17 3.51 8.12 10.80
N ALA A 18 3.59 8.37 9.50
CA ALA A 18 4.81 8.81 8.83
C ALA A 18 4.66 10.27 8.36
N TYR A 19 5.75 10.89 8.00
CA TYR A 19 5.80 12.35 7.82
C TYR A 19 6.15 12.80 6.40
N SER A 20 6.49 11.86 5.50
CA SER A 20 6.96 12.15 4.15
C SER A 20 5.93 11.78 3.10
N THR A 21 6.01 12.42 1.96
CA THR A 21 5.35 12.00 0.72
C THR A 21 6.15 10.90 0.01
N ILE A 22 5.55 10.26 -0.99
CA ILE A 22 6.29 9.32 -1.86
C ILE A 22 7.50 10.01 -2.50
N GLU A 23 7.32 11.22 -3.00
CA GLU A 23 8.38 11.96 -3.67
C GLU A 23 9.56 12.25 -2.74
N GLU A 24 9.30 12.67 -1.51
CA GLU A 24 10.33 12.91 -0.51
C GLU A 24 11.10 11.63 -0.16
N ASN A 25 10.40 10.50 -0.02
CA ASN A 25 11.04 9.20 0.22
C ASN A 25 11.97 8.81 -0.95
N LEU A 26 11.53 9.03 -2.20
CA LEU A 26 12.35 8.74 -3.38
C LEU A 26 13.60 9.66 -3.46
N ARG A 27 13.45 10.94 -3.15
CA ARG A 27 14.58 11.88 -3.09
C ARG A 27 15.59 11.47 -2.03
N ALA A 28 15.12 11.16 -0.82
CA ALA A 28 15.98 10.68 0.26
C ALA A 28 16.66 9.36 -0.11
N GLY A 29 15.94 8.43 -0.73
CA GLY A 29 16.49 7.18 -1.25
C GLY A 29 17.61 7.42 -2.27
N LYS A 30 17.40 8.36 -3.20
CA LYS A 30 18.44 8.76 -4.17
C LYS A 30 19.69 9.28 -3.50
N GLU A 31 19.55 10.15 -2.50
CA GLU A 31 20.67 10.69 -1.75
C GLU A 31 21.46 9.61 -1.00
N GLN A 32 20.77 8.56 -0.53
CA GLN A 32 21.38 7.39 0.11
C GLN A 32 21.94 6.35 -0.89
N GLY A 33 21.79 6.58 -2.18
CA GLY A 33 22.27 5.68 -3.23
C GLY A 33 21.38 4.48 -3.51
N LEU A 34 20.10 4.55 -3.13
CA LEU A 34 19.12 3.54 -3.48
C LEU A 34 18.75 3.63 -4.97
N GLU A 35 18.48 2.48 -5.57
CA GLU A 35 18.07 2.33 -6.96
C GLU A 35 16.57 2.00 -7.06
N LEU A 36 15.99 1.47 -5.96
CA LEU A 36 14.58 1.10 -5.86
C LEU A 36 14.05 1.42 -4.46
N VAL A 37 12.85 2.00 -4.41
CA VAL A 37 12.09 2.22 -3.17
C VAL A 37 10.67 1.69 -3.35
N GLY A 38 10.19 0.96 -2.37
CA GLY A 38 8.81 0.51 -2.27
C GLY A 38 7.99 1.37 -1.33
N ALA A 39 6.92 1.98 -1.83
CA ALA A 39 5.91 2.64 -1.01
C ALA A 39 4.88 1.59 -0.58
N THR A 40 4.78 1.33 0.72
CA THR A 40 3.95 0.26 1.28
C THR A 40 3.15 0.76 2.48
N ASP A 41 2.36 1.81 2.23
CA ASP A 41 1.49 2.35 3.26
C ASP A 41 0.48 1.31 3.78
N HIS A 42 0.01 1.50 5.00
CA HIS A 42 -0.92 0.59 5.64
C HIS A 42 -2.26 0.51 4.90
N PHE A 43 -2.71 -0.71 4.69
CA PHE A 43 -4.05 -1.03 4.22
C PHE A 43 -4.75 -1.87 5.28
N SER A 44 -5.37 -1.18 6.25
CA SER A 44 -6.01 -1.80 7.40
C SER A 44 -7.02 -0.85 8.03
N SER A 45 -8.00 -1.36 8.77
CA SER A 45 -8.95 -0.51 9.49
C SER A 45 -8.35 0.17 10.71
N PHE A 46 -7.20 -0.29 11.16
CA PHE A 46 -6.49 0.31 12.30
C PHE A 46 -5.88 1.67 11.96
N PHE A 47 -5.27 1.78 10.79
CA PHE A 47 -4.60 3.01 10.33
C PHE A 47 -5.48 3.82 9.39
N VAL A 48 -6.33 3.14 8.63
CA VAL A 48 -7.23 3.75 7.65
C VAL A 48 -8.67 3.35 7.98
N PRO A 49 -9.57 4.28 8.25
CA PRO A 49 -10.96 3.96 8.56
C PRO A 49 -11.61 3.14 7.44
N SER A 50 -12.15 1.98 7.78
CA SER A 50 -12.70 1.02 6.82
C SER A 50 -13.92 1.54 6.04
N THR A 51 -14.56 2.60 6.52
CA THR A 51 -15.77 3.19 5.91
C THR A 51 -15.48 4.35 4.97
N GLU A 52 -14.25 4.85 4.94
CA GLU A 52 -13.88 6.02 4.15
C GLU A 52 -13.13 5.62 2.89
N PHE A 53 -13.86 5.40 1.81
CA PHE A 53 -13.26 5.10 0.51
C PHE A 53 -12.19 6.11 0.07
N ALA A 54 -12.36 7.38 0.43
CA ALA A 54 -11.39 8.43 0.14
C ALA A 54 -9.98 8.10 0.67
N CYS A 55 -9.89 7.39 1.79
CA CYS A 55 -8.61 6.95 2.35
C CYS A 55 -7.89 5.93 1.46
N TYR A 56 -8.63 5.21 0.62
CA TYR A 56 -8.07 4.23 -0.32
C TYR A 56 -7.78 4.82 -1.71
N GLY A 57 -8.17 6.06 -1.96
CA GLY A 57 -7.90 6.77 -3.21
C GLY A 57 -6.39 6.83 -3.52
N PHE A 58 -5.56 6.90 -2.50
CA PHE A 58 -4.12 6.84 -2.61
C PHE A 58 -3.64 5.58 -3.36
N PHE A 59 -4.21 4.41 -3.05
CA PHE A 59 -3.83 3.15 -3.69
C PHE A 59 -4.43 3.00 -5.10
N ILE A 60 -5.62 3.55 -5.33
CA ILE A 60 -6.31 3.47 -6.63
C ILE A 60 -5.55 4.25 -7.69
N ASN A 61 -4.94 5.35 -7.30
CA ASN A 61 -4.22 6.25 -8.22
C ASN A 61 -2.80 5.76 -8.56
N LYS A 62 -2.44 4.53 -8.22
CA LYS A 62 -1.15 3.95 -8.58
C LYS A 62 -0.78 4.13 -10.06
N GLY A 63 -1.76 3.97 -10.95
CA GLY A 63 -1.55 4.07 -12.38
C GLY A 63 -1.11 5.47 -12.87
N ASP A 64 -1.29 6.49 -12.05
CA ASP A 64 -0.90 7.87 -12.36
C ASP A 64 0.53 8.21 -11.90
N LEU A 65 1.19 7.29 -11.19
CA LEU A 65 2.54 7.48 -10.69
C LEU A 65 3.59 6.97 -11.70
N PRO A 66 4.72 7.68 -11.84
CA PRO A 66 5.79 7.23 -12.71
C PRO A 66 6.49 5.99 -12.11
N GLU A 67 6.88 5.03 -12.96
CA GLU A 67 7.66 3.87 -12.53
C GLU A 67 9.08 4.23 -12.07
N VAL A 68 9.64 5.29 -12.64
CA VAL A 68 10.93 5.84 -12.25
C VAL A 68 10.75 7.32 -11.95
N TRP A 69 11.10 7.72 -10.75
CA TRP A 69 10.95 9.08 -10.29
C TRP A 69 12.24 9.53 -9.57
N HIS A 70 12.79 10.67 -9.95
CA HIS A 70 14.10 11.15 -9.49
C HIS A 70 15.26 10.16 -9.73
N GLY A 71 15.14 9.30 -10.77
CA GLY A 71 16.16 8.29 -11.07
C GLY A 71 16.11 7.06 -10.13
N VAL A 72 15.05 6.92 -9.32
CA VAL A 72 14.81 5.78 -8.44
C VAL A 72 13.56 5.05 -8.93
N ARG A 73 13.63 3.74 -9.04
CA ARG A 73 12.47 2.92 -9.37
C ARG A 73 11.50 2.89 -8.19
N LEU A 74 10.24 3.21 -8.47
CA LEU A 74 9.15 3.10 -7.51
C LEU A 74 8.42 1.78 -7.68
N LEU A 75 8.32 0.99 -6.62
CA LEU A 75 7.33 -0.07 -6.50
C LEU A 75 6.22 0.41 -5.56
N PHE A 76 4.98 0.32 -6.02
CA PHE A 76 3.83 0.77 -5.26
C PHE A 76 3.06 -0.45 -4.74
N GLY A 77 3.21 -0.71 -3.46
CA GLY A 77 2.58 -1.81 -2.75
C GLY A 77 1.72 -1.33 -1.59
N ALA A 78 1.41 -2.24 -0.71
CA ALA A 78 0.75 -1.96 0.57
C ALA A 78 1.26 -2.91 1.65
N GLU A 79 1.27 -2.43 2.89
CA GLU A 79 1.32 -3.29 4.06
C GLU A 79 -0.11 -3.58 4.50
N VAL A 80 -0.54 -4.84 4.28
CA VAL A 80 -1.92 -5.27 4.48
C VAL A 80 -2.03 -6.23 5.65
N ASP A 81 -3.07 -6.07 6.46
CA ASP A 81 -3.28 -6.93 7.62
C ASP A 81 -3.82 -8.31 7.23
N ILE A 82 -3.22 -9.35 7.84
CA ILE A 82 -3.81 -10.67 7.92
C ILE A 82 -4.86 -10.62 9.04
N VAL A 83 -6.11 -10.96 8.71
CA VAL A 83 -7.23 -10.76 9.65
C VAL A 83 -7.70 -12.03 10.36
N ASP A 84 -7.26 -13.20 9.91
CA ASP A 84 -7.63 -14.48 10.53
C ASP A 84 -6.59 -15.59 10.31
N LEU A 85 -6.84 -16.74 10.94
CA LEU A 85 -6.00 -17.94 10.83
C LEU A 85 -6.02 -18.61 9.45
N LYS A 86 -6.94 -18.24 8.57
CA LYS A 86 -7.00 -18.73 7.18
C LYS A 86 -6.05 -17.95 6.26
N GLY A 87 -5.48 -16.85 6.76
CA GLY A 87 -4.63 -15.97 5.98
C GLY A 87 -5.40 -14.97 5.12
N ASN A 88 -6.67 -14.73 5.41
CA ASN A 88 -7.42 -13.69 4.72
C ASN A 88 -6.82 -12.32 5.01
N LEU A 89 -6.78 -11.48 3.98
CA LEU A 89 -6.28 -10.12 4.07
C LEU A 89 -7.41 -9.14 4.37
N PHE A 90 -7.10 -8.05 5.07
CA PHE A 90 -8.06 -6.97 5.24
C PHE A 90 -8.59 -6.50 3.88
N GLY A 91 -9.90 -6.35 3.78
CA GLY A 91 -10.57 -5.97 2.53
C GLY A 91 -11.00 -7.14 1.63
N HIS A 92 -10.73 -8.40 2.02
CA HIS A 92 -11.14 -9.58 1.25
C HIS A 92 -12.68 -9.71 1.14
N ASP A 93 -13.42 -9.24 2.14
CA ASP A 93 -14.88 -9.30 2.25
C ASP A 93 -15.54 -7.91 2.30
N ILE A 94 -14.78 -6.84 2.13
CA ILE A 94 -15.29 -5.46 2.10
C ILE A 94 -15.43 -5.03 0.66
N TYR A 95 -16.66 -4.69 0.25
CA TYR A 95 -16.95 -4.24 -1.10
C TYR A 95 -16.65 -2.75 -1.28
N ILE A 96 -16.10 -2.41 -2.44
CA ILE A 96 -15.98 -1.03 -2.89
C ILE A 96 -17.39 -0.42 -2.97
N PRO A 97 -17.63 0.79 -2.39
CA PRO A 97 -18.98 1.33 -2.19
C PRO A 97 -19.69 1.81 -3.47
N PHE A 98 -19.09 1.65 -4.64
CA PHE A 98 -19.71 1.98 -5.91
C PHE A 98 -19.49 0.88 -6.96
N PRO A 99 -20.33 0.80 -7.99
CA PRO A 99 -20.18 -0.19 -9.03
C PRO A 99 -18.83 -0.05 -9.74
N TYR A 100 -18.08 -1.14 -9.77
CA TYR A 100 -16.88 -1.25 -10.56
C TYR A 100 -17.21 -1.56 -12.03
N LYS A 101 -16.21 -1.76 -12.88
CA LYS A 101 -16.43 -1.99 -14.32
C LYS A 101 -17.63 -2.92 -14.60
N ASN A 102 -18.51 -2.52 -15.50
CA ASN A 102 -19.72 -3.25 -15.92
C ASN A 102 -20.80 -3.43 -14.81
N GLY A 103 -20.82 -2.57 -13.78
CA GLY A 103 -21.81 -2.62 -12.71
C GLY A 103 -21.60 -3.72 -11.68
N ASN A 104 -20.50 -4.48 -11.75
CA ASN A 104 -20.18 -5.52 -10.80
C ASN A 104 -19.67 -4.95 -9.47
N LYS A 105 -20.04 -5.59 -8.36
CA LYS A 105 -19.42 -5.32 -7.07
C LYS A 105 -18.11 -6.09 -6.97
N VAL A 106 -17.05 -5.44 -6.51
CA VAL A 106 -15.76 -6.05 -6.24
C VAL A 106 -15.31 -5.72 -4.82
N THR A 107 -14.55 -6.60 -4.21
CA THR A 107 -13.93 -6.35 -2.90
C THR A 107 -12.74 -5.40 -3.04
N TYR A 108 -12.27 -4.87 -1.91
CA TYR A 108 -11.02 -4.10 -1.88
C TYR A 108 -9.82 -4.93 -2.35
N GLU A 109 -9.79 -6.23 -2.01
CA GLU A 109 -8.75 -7.14 -2.48
C GLU A 109 -8.75 -7.22 -4.01
N GLU A 110 -9.90 -7.48 -4.63
CA GLU A 110 -10.03 -7.59 -6.09
C GLU A 110 -9.81 -6.26 -6.81
N GLY A 111 -10.33 -5.17 -6.29
CA GLY A 111 -10.34 -3.88 -6.96
C GLY A 111 -9.11 -3.02 -6.68
N ILE A 112 -8.39 -3.25 -5.58
CA ILE A 112 -7.25 -2.45 -5.15
C ILE A 112 -6.00 -3.30 -4.99
N LEU A 113 -5.98 -4.23 -4.03
CA LEU A 113 -4.76 -4.94 -3.65
C LEU A 113 -4.15 -5.73 -4.80
N ASN A 114 -4.98 -6.41 -5.60
CA ASN A 114 -4.52 -7.20 -6.75
C ASN A 114 -3.94 -6.37 -7.91
N ARG A 115 -4.01 -5.05 -7.81
CA ARG A 115 -3.43 -4.13 -8.81
C ARG A 115 -2.11 -3.53 -8.38
N LEU A 116 -1.71 -3.72 -7.15
CA LEU A 116 -0.45 -3.23 -6.62
C LEU A 116 0.72 -4.09 -7.11
N ASP A 117 1.93 -3.55 -7.05
CA ASP A 117 3.11 -4.28 -7.51
C ASP A 117 3.43 -5.46 -6.61
N TYR A 118 3.18 -5.31 -5.30
CA TYR A 118 3.36 -6.35 -4.30
C TYR A 118 2.65 -5.99 -2.99
N LEU A 119 2.56 -6.95 -2.09
CA LEU A 119 2.01 -6.78 -0.75
C LEU A 119 3.02 -7.24 0.30
N ILE A 120 3.06 -6.52 1.41
CA ILE A 120 3.65 -6.98 2.67
C ILE A 120 2.49 -7.38 3.57
N ALA A 121 2.42 -8.63 3.96
CA ALA A 121 1.39 -9.11 4.87
C ALA A 121 1.92 -9.05 6.31
N SER A 122 1.17 -8.42 7.19
CA SER A 122 1.52 -8.28 8.60
C SER A 122 0.34 -8.61 9.51
N VAL A 123 0.59 -8.77 10.79
CA VAL A 123 -0.45 -8.97 11.80
C VAL A 123 -0.39 -7.82 12.79
N HIS A 124 -1.42 -6.99 12.77
CA HIS A 124 -1.66 -5.99 13.80
C HIS A 124 -2.81 -6.49 14.68
N PHE A 125 -2.59 -6.52 15.99
CA PHE A 125 -3.46 -7.23 16.95
C PHE A 125 -4.95 -6.88 16.91
N LYS A 126 -5.28 -5.67 16.48
CA LYS A 126 -6.67 -5.20 16.49
C LYS A 126 -7.54 -5.85 15.40
N GLU A 127 -6.96 -6.20 14.28
CA GLU A 127 -7.68 -6.74 13.13
C GLU A 127 -7.78 -8.27 13.16
N PHE A 128 -6.83 -8.92 13.84
CA PHE A 128 -6.71 -10.36 13.82
C PHE A 128 -7.73 -11.03 14.73
N THR A 129 -8.52 -11.94 14.17
CA THR A 129 -9.44 -12.83 14.90
C THR A 129 -8.97 -14.27 14.81
N ALA A 130 -8.73 -14.86 15.97
CA ALA A 130 -8.34 -16.26 16.04
C ALA A 130 -9.51 -17.22 15.74
#